data_5420e2a5f73c0d1499936d70a4652637
#
_entry.id   5420e2a5f73c0d1499936d70a4652637
#
_cell.length_a   1.000
_cell.length_b   1.000
_cell.length_c   1.000
_cell.angle_alpha   90.00
_cell.angle_beta   90.00
_cell.angle_gamma   90.00
#
_symmetry.space_group_name_H-M   'P 1'
#
loop_
_entity.id
_entity.type
_entity.pdbx_description
1 polymer ?
#
loop_
_entity_poly.entity_id
_entity_poly.type
_entity_poly.pdbx_seq_one_letter_code
_entity_poly.pdbx_strand_id
1 'polypeptide(L)'
;AVSSAGGMGGNGGLVFGNGGPGGLGGPGTSAGNGGMGGNAVGLFGQGGAGGAGGSGFGAGIPGGRGGDGGSGGLIGDGGTGGGAGAGDAAASAGGNGGNARLIGNGGDGGPGMFGGPGGAGGSGGTIFGFAGTPGPS
;
A
#
# COMPACT_ATOMS: atom_id res chain seq x y z
N ALA A 1 14.11 13.58 -15.61
CA ALA A 1 12.72 13.36 -16.01
C ALA A 1 11.86 13.06 -14.78
N VAL A 2 10.64 13.52 -14.80
CA VAL A 2 9.68 13.29 -13.73
C VAL A 2 8.89 12.02 -14.03
N SER A 3 8.81 11.13 -13.06
CA SER A 3 8.10 9.87 -13.21
C SER A 3 6.65 9.99 -12.76
N SER A 4 5.81 9.15 -13.31
CA SER A 4 4.39 9.12 -12.96
C SER A 4 4.16 8.27 -11.69
N ALA A 5 3.19 8.68 -10.90
CA ALA A 5 2.70 7.84 -9.81
C ALA A 5 1.95 6.64 -10.38
N GLY A 6 1.94 5.54 -9.65
CA GLY A 6 1.13 4.39 -10.02
C GLY A 6 -0.35 4.70 -9.91
N GLY A 7 -1.16 4.07 -10.74
CA GLY A 7 -2.60 4.24 -10.69
C GLY A 7 -3.23 3.47 -9.53
N MET A 8 -4.37 3.94 -9.04
CA MET A 8 -5.12 3.22 -8.02
C MET A 8 -5.66 1.90 -8.55
N GLY A 9 -5.71 0.90 -7.68
CA GLY A 9 -6.40 -0.33 -8.01
C GLY A 9 -7.91 -0.12 -8.12
N GLY A 10 -8.58 -0.94 -8.90
CA GLY A 10 -10.02 -0.88 -9.04
C GLY A 10 -10.73 -1.43 -7.81
N ASN A 11 -11.92 -0.91 -7.52
CA ASN A 11 -12.72 -1.40 -6.41
C ASN A 11 -13.33 -2.76 -6.72
N GLY A 12 -13.54 -3.55 -5.67
CA GLY A 12 -14.21 -4.83 -5.82
C GLY A 12 -15.68 -4.69 -6.08
N GLY A 13 -16.34 -5.81 -6.41
CA GLY A 13 -17.76 -5.83 -6.71
C GLY A 13 -18.64 -5.63 -5.49
N LEU A 14 -19.95 -5.41 -5.73
CA LEU A 14 -20.87 -4.99 -4.69
C LEU A 14 -21.15 -6.05 -3.62
N VAL A 15 -21.13 -7.32 -3.95
CA VAL A 15 -21.37 -8.40 -2.98
C VAL A 15 -20.10 -9.15 -2.69
N PHE A 16 -19.43 -9.60 -3.74
CA PHE A 16 -18.15 -10.29 -3.66
C PHE A 16 -17.15 -9.56 -4.54
N GLY A 17 -15.95 -9.49 -4.09
CA GLY A 17 -14.89 -9.00 -4.93
C GLY A 17 -13.79 -8.32 -4.13
N ASN A 18 -12.57 -8.64 -4.46
CA ASN A 18 -11.40 -8.02 -3.84
C ASN A 18 -11.07 -6.73 -4.58
N GLY A 19 -10.54 -5.77 -3.84
CA GLY A 19 -9.97 -4.60 -4.50
C GLY A 19 -8.78 -4.98 -5.35
N GLY A 20 -8.55 -4.28 -6.43
CA GLY A 20 -7.40 -4.52 -7.28
C GLY A 20 -6.13 -3.92 -6.71
N PRO A 21 -4.96 -4.43 -7.09
CA PRO A 21 -3.69 -3.87 -6.61
C PRO A 21 -3.43 -2.49 -7.19
N GLY A 22 -2.72 -1.66 -6.44
CA GLY A 22 -2.27 -0.38 -6.96
C GLY A 22 -1.15 -0.56 -7.99
N GLY A 23 -1.02 0.37 -8.89
CA GLY A 23 0.03 0.34 -9.91
C GLY A 23 1.38 0.74 -9.34
N LEU A 24 2.44 0.29 -10.00
CA LEU A 24 3.80 0.62 -9.62
C LEU A 24 4.12 2.08 -9.95
N GLY A 25 4.91 2.72 -9.10
CA GLY A 25 5.44 4.03 -9.44
C GLY A 25 6.50 3.94 -10.50
N GLY A 26 6.65 4.99 -11.30
CA GLY A 26 7.66 5.03 -12.34
C GLY A 26 9.05 5.42 -11.82
N PRO A 27 10.11 4.94 -12.47
CA PRO A 27 11.48 5.30 -12.09
C PRO A 27 11.87 6.70 -12.59
N GLY A 28 12.85 7.29 -12.00
CA GLY A 28 13.38 8.56 -12.51
C GLY A 28 14.11 9.38 -11.47
N THR A 29 14.50 10.59 -11.85
CA THR A 29 15.14 11.52 -10.93
C THR A 29 14.18 12.02 -9.87
N SER A 30 12.88 11.89 -10.13
CA SER A 30 11.83 12.14 -9.14
C SER A 30 10.93 10.92 -9.18
N ALA A 31 11.27 9.88 -8.44
CA ALA A 31 10.59 8.60 -8.53
C ALA A 31 9.11 8.73 -8.16
N GLY A 32 8.26 8.06 -8.92
CA GLY A 32 6.83 8.07 -8.68
C GLY A 32 6.43 7.20 -7.50
N ASN A 33 5.39 7.61 -6.78
CA ASN A 33 4.84 6.82 -5.68
C ASN A 33 4.02 5.66 -6.23
N GLY A 34 3.97 4.57 -5.46
CA GLY A 34 3.06 3.49 -5.80
C GLY A 34 1.60 3.94 -5.65
N GLY A 35 0.73 3.37 -6.46
CA GLY A 35 -0.70 3.66 -6.37
C GLY A 35 -1.37 2.95 -5.19
N MET A 36 -2.46 3.48 -4.70
CA MET A 36 -3.23 2.84 -3.64
C MET A 36 -3.90 1.57 -4.15
N GLY A 37 -4.00 0.59 -3.27
CA GLY A 37 -4.83 -0.57 -3.58
C GLY A 37 -6.31 -0.18 -3.61
N GLY A 38 -7.09 -0.87 -4.43
CA GLY A 38 -8.52 -0.63 -4.50
C GLY A 38 -9.24 -1.16 -3.27
N ASN A 39 -10.38 -0.58 -2.95
CA ASN A 39 -11.18 -1.01 -1.81
C ASN A 39 -12.12 -2.14 -2.22
N ALA A 40 -12.36 -3.07 -1.30
CA ALA A 40 -13.48 -3.98 -1.44
C ALA A 40 -14.71 -3.25 -0.91
N VAL A 41 -15.66 -2.94 -1.78
CA VAL A 41 -16.80 -2.12 -1.40
C VAL A 41 -18.03 -2.93 -1.05
N GLY A 42 -17.99 -4.23 -1.24
CA GLY A 42 -19.13 -5.11 -0.98
C GLY A 42 -19.08 -5.75 0.39
N LEU A 43 -19.91 -6.80 0.55
CA LEU A 43 -19.97 -7.54 1.80
C LEU A 43 -18.72 -8.37 2.04
N PHE A 44 -18.21 -9.02 1.00
CA PHE A 44 -17.07 -9.92 1.10
C PHE A 44 -15.96 -9.46 0.18
N GLY A 45 -14.76 -9.49 0.67
CA GLY A 45 -13.61 -9.20 -0.16
C GLY A 45 -12.48 -8.55 0.61
N GLN A 46 -11.29 -8.70 0.09
CA GLN A 46 -10.09 -8.10 0.67
C GLN A 46 -9.75 -6.82 -0.06
N GLY A 47 -9.13 -5.88 0.66
CA GLY A 47 -8.57 -4.70 0.02
C GLY A 47 -7.37 -5.09 -0.85
N GLY A 48 -7.14 -4.35 -1.90
CA GLY A 48 -6.02 -4.57 -2.77
C GLY A 48 -4.72 -4.05 -2.18
N ALA A 49 -3.61 -4.63 -2.56
CA ALA A 49 -2.30 -4.22 -2.10
C ALA A 49 -1.92 -2.87 -2.71
N GLY A 50 -1.20 -2.05 -1.95
CA GLY A 50 -0.60 -0.84 -2.51
C GLY A 50 0.52 -1.18 -3.47
N GLY A 51 0.75 -0.36 -4.46
CA GLY A 51 1.83 -0.55 -5.41
C GLY A 51 3.17 -0.12 -4.84
N ALA A 52 4.24 -0.71 -5.34
CA ALA A 52 5.58 -0.33 -4.91
C ALA A 52 5.96 1.04 -5.48
N GLY A 53 6.78 1.78 -4.74
CA GLY A 53 7.34 3.02 -5.22
C GLY A 53 8.35 2.77 -6.33
N GLY A 54 8.54 3.74 -7.19
CA GLY A 54 9.50 3.66 -8.29
C GLY A 54 10.93 3.86 -7.81
N SER A 55 11.88 3.39 -8.60
CA SER A 55 13.31 3.54 -8.27
C SER A 55 13.77 4.96 -8.56
N GLY A 56 14.58 5.52 -7.66
CA GLY A 56 15.21 6.81 -7.89
C GLY A 56 16.54 6.64 -8.60
N PHE A 57 16.80 7.50 -9.57
CA PHE A 57 18.08 7.53 -10.30
C PHE A 57 18.80 8.82 -10.02
N GLY A 58 20.07 8.72 -9.63
CA GLY A 58 20.91 9.87 -9.35
C GLY A 58 21.39 9.87 -7.91
N ALA A 59 22.47 10.55 -7.65
CA ALA A 59 23.07 10.58 -6.32
C ALA A 59 22.15 11.28 -5.33
N GLY A 60 21.86 10.61 -4.23
CA GLY A 60 21.01 11.16 -3.18
C GLY A 60 19.53 11.23 -3.52
N ILE A 61 19.09 10.59 -4.58
CA ILE A 61 17.68 10.62 -4.97
C ILE A 61 16.94 9.44 -4.30
N PRO A 62 15.90 9.70 -3.50
CA PRO A 62 15.14 8.62 -2.87
C PRO A 62 14.23 7.93 -3.87
N GLY A 63 13.93 6.68 -3.61
CA GLY A 63 12.85 6.00 -4.32
C GLY A 63 11.50 6.57 -3.96
N GLY A 64 10.47 6.22 -4.72
CA GLY A 64 9.10 6.65 -4.44
C GLY A 64 8.54 5.95 -3.20
N ARG A 65 7.54 6.56 -2.58
CA ARG A 65 6.84 5.98 -1.44
C ARG A 65 5.97 4.81 -1.91
N GLY A 66 5.85 3.78 -1.10
CA GLY A 66 4.89 2.72 -1.39
C GLY A 66 3.46 3.22 -1.28
N GLY A 67 2.56 2.67 -2.07
CA GLY A 67 1.15 3.01 -2.00
C GLY A 67 0.45 2.34 -0.83
N ASP A 68 -0.62 2.94 -0.34
CA ASP A 68 -1.39 2.36 0.77
C ASP A 68 -2.24 1.19 0.29
N GLY A 69 -2.46 0.22 1.17
CA GLY A 69 -3.40 -0.84 0.88
C GLY A 69 -4.84 -0.36 0.92
N GLY A 70 -5.71 -1.01 0.17
CA GLY A 70 -7.14 -0.69 0.17
C GLY A 70 -7.87 -1.28 1.35
N SER A 71 -9.06 -0.75 1.62
CA SER A 71 -9.90 -1.24 2.72
C SER A 71 -10.56 -2.57 2.37
N GLY A 72 -10.75 -3.41 3.37
CA GLY A 72 -11.53 -4.63 3.20
C GLY A 72 -13.02 -4.35 3.10
N GLY A 73 -13.78 -5.33 2.62
CA GLY A 73 -15.23 -5.28 2.65
C GLY A 73 -15.76 -5.44 4.08
N LEU A 74 -17.07 -5.58 4.22
CA LEU A 74 -17.67 -5.77 5.52
C LEU A 74 -17.06 -6.98 6.23
N ILE A 75 -16.86 -8.05 5.48
CA ILE A 75 -16.11 -9.23 5.95
C ILE A 75 -14.93 -9.39 5.01
N GLY A 76 -13.72 -9.20 5.52
CA GLY A 76 -12.50 -9.33 4.75
C GLY A 76 -11.38 -8.48 5.31
N ASP A 77 -10.17 -8.79 4.91
CA ASP A 77 -8.98 -8.12 5.43
C ASP A 77 -8.66 -6.87 4.61
N GLY A 78 -7.99 -5.90 5.25
CA GLY A 78 -7.40 -4.79 4.52
C GLY A 78 -6.21 -5.25 3.70
N GLY A 79 -5.92 -4.55 2.64
CA GLY A 79 -4.77 -4.86 1.78
C GLY A 79 -3.46 -4.38 2.39
N THR A 80 -2.37 -5.00 2.00
CA THR A 80 -1.04 -4.61 2.50
C THR A 80 -0.59 -3.31 1.84
N GLY A 81 0.24 -2.56 2.55
CA GLY A 81 0.91 -1.41 1.96
C GLY A 81 2.02 -1.86 1.02
N GLY A 82 2.28 -1.07 0.01
CA GLY A 82 3.37 -1.34 -0.93
C GLY A 82 4.72 -0.93 -0.36
N GLY A 83 5.77 -1.56 -0.83
CA GLY A 83 7.12 -1.25 -0.39
C GLY A 83 7.64 0.04 -1.00
N ALA A 84 8.59 0.68 -0.31
CA ALA A 84 9.27 1.83 -0.85
C ALA A 84 10.15 1.42 -2.03
N GLY A 85 10.32 2.32 -2.98
CA GLY A 85 11.21 2.10 -4.11
C GLY A 85 12.66 2.25 -3.72
N ALA A 86 13.53 1.61 -4.50
CA ALA A 86 14.96 1.71 -4.29
C ALA A 86 15.45 3.11 -4.66
N GLY A 87 16.34 3.63 -3.85
CA GLY A 87 16.97 4.94 -4.13
C GLY A 87 18.46 4.83 -3.94
N ASP A 88 19.15 5.95 -4.14
CA ASP A 88 20.59 6.02 -3.96
C ASP A 88 20.89 6.46 -2.54
N ALA A 89 20.84 5.53 -1.62
CA ALA A 89 21.14 5.73 -0.19
C ALA A 89 20.28 6.81 0.49
N ALA A 90 19.12 7.14 -0.08
CA ALA A 90 18.20 8.08 0.53
C ALA A 90 16.95 7.35 1.04
N ALA A 91 16.44 7.79 2.17
CA ALA A 91 15.31 7.11 2.81
C ALA A 91 14.01 7.31 2.04
N SER A 92 13.20 6.27 1.97
CA SER A 92 11.83 6.41 1.47
C SER A 92 10.89 5.52 2.30
N ALA A 93 9.64 5.92 2.38
CA ALA A 93 8.66 5.29 3.26
C ALA A 93 7.85 4.21 2.57
N GLY A 94 7.50 3.17 3.31
CA GLY A 94 6.53 2.19 2.86
C GLY A 94 5.11 2.72 2.98
N GLY A 95 4.18 2.13 2.24
CA GLY A 95 2.77 2.49 2.32
C GLY A 95 2.10 1.85 3.52
N ASN A 96 1.02 2.43 3.98
CA ASN A 96 0.24 1.93 5.10
C ASN A 96 -0.63 0.75 4.69
N GLY A 97 -0.88 -0.15 5.62
CA GLY A 97 -1.86 -1.19 5.41
C GLY A 97 -3.28 -0.63 5.40
N GLY A 98 -4.17 -1.28 4.68
CA GLY A 98 -5.58 -0.90 4.65
C GLY A 98 -6.33 -1.42 5.86
N ASN A 99 -7.46 -0.80 6.16
CA ASN A 99 -8.27 -1.16 7.31
C ASN A 99 -9.29 -2.23 6.96
N ALA A 100 -9.57 -3.13 7.90
CA ALA A 100 -10.76 -3.96 7.84
C ALA A 100 -11.94 -3.18 8.39
N ARG A 101 -13.15 -3.54 7.98
CA ARG A 101 -14.33 -2.83 8.46
C ARG A 101 -14.93 -3.48 9.69
N LEU A 102 -15.66 -4.58 9.52
CA LEU A 102 -16.40 -5.19 10.60
C LEU A 102 -15.72 -6.46 11.11
N ILE A 103 -15.41 -7.37 10.21
CA ILE A 103 -14.75 -8.64 10.53
C ILE A 103 -13.59 -8.81 9.57
N GLY A 104 -12.40 -8.93 10.11
CA GLY A 104 -11.18 -9.14 9.34
C GLY A 104 -9.99 -8.47 9.98
N ASN A 105 -8.83 -8.76 9.45
CA ASN A 105 -7.58 -8.19 9.96
C ASN A 105 -7.19 -6.97 9.14
N GLY A 106 -6.55 -6.01 9.79
CA GLY A 106 -5.93 -4.91 9.07
C GLY A 106 -4.76 -5.41 8.25
N GLY A 107 -4.47 -4.76 7.15
CA GLY A 107 -3.33 -5.10 6.32
C GLY A 107 -2.02 -4.63 6.94
N ASP A 108 -0.94 -5.31 6.61
CA ASP A 108 0.37 -4.92 7.10
C ASP A 108 0.89 -3.72 6.33
N GLY A 109 1.71 -2.91 7.00
CA GLY A 109 2.40 -1.82 6.33
C GLY A 109 3.52 -2.35 5.46
N GLY A 110 3.85 -1.63 4.40
CA GLY A 110 4.96 -1.99 3.53
C GLY A 110 6.30 -1.54 4.09
N PRO A 111 7.40 -2.16 3.63
CA PRO A 111 8.73 -1.81 4.14
C PRO A 111 9.21 -0.46 3.63
N GLY A 112 9.98 0.24 4.45
CA GLY A 112 10.74 1.40 4.03
C GLY A 112 12.08 0.98 3.44
N MET A 113 12.82 1.95 2.92
CA MET A 113 14.10 1.70 2.29
C MET A 113 15.15 2.64 2.86
N PHE A 114 16.37 2.16 3.03
CA PHE A 114 17.52 2.92 3.54
C PHE A 114 17.23 3.68 4.84
N GLY A 115 16.60 2.98 5.81
CA GLY A 115 16.28 3.59 7.10
C GLY A 115 15.02 4.43 7.09
N GLY A 116 14.31 4.51 5.96
CA GLY A 116 13.01 5.17 5.91
C GLY A 116 11.98 4.37 6.68
N PRO A 117 10.91 5.01 7.18
CA PRO A 117 9.93 4.31 8.01
C PRO A 117 9.12 3.31 7.20
N GLY A 118 8.83 2.17 7.82
CA GLY A 118 7.83 1.29 7.28
C GLY A 118 6.44 1.90 7.43
N GLY A 119 5.50 1.48 6.61
CA GLY A 119 4.13 1.94 6.72
C GLY A 119 3.46 1.40 7.98
N ALA A 120 2.44 2.10 8.46
CA ALA A 120 1.67 1.63 9.61
C ALA A 120 0.79 0.46 9.20
N GLY A 121 0.50 -0.43 10.15
CA GLY A 121 -0.50 -1.47 9.92
C GLY A 121 -1.90 -0.87 9.94
N GLY A 122 -2.82 -1.49 9.20
CA GLY A 122 -4.21 -1.06 9.21
C GLY A 122 -4.96 -1.55 10.43
N SER A 123 -6.11 -0.96 10.69
CA SER A 123 -6.96 -1.34 11.82
C SER A 123 -7.68 -2.65 11.56
N GLY A 124 -7.83 -3.45 12.62
CA GLY A 124 -8.66 -4.66 12.56
C GLY A 124 -10.14 -4.32 12.55
N GLY A 125 -10.97 -5.32 12.30
CA GLY A 125 -12.41 -5.14 12.25
C GLY A 125 -13.00 -4.74 13.61
N THR A 126 -14.14 -4.08 13.56
CA THR A 126 -14.81 -3.58 14.76
C THR A 126 -15.28 -4.71 15.68
N ILE A 127 -15.74 -5.80 15.11
CA ILE A 127 -16.25 -6.96 15.87
C ILE A 127 -15.11 -7.96 16.11
N PHE A 128 -14.45 -8.40 15.04
CA PHE A 128 -13.35 -9.34 15.10
C PHE A 128 -12.24 -8.90 14.18
N GLY A 129 -11.03 -9.12 14.65
CA GLY A 129 -9.86 -8.95 13.81
C GLY A 129 -8.72 -8.31 14.55
N PHE A 130 -7.55 -8.45 13.97
CA PHE A 130 -6.32 -7.89 14.54
C PHE A 130 -5.85 -6.76 13.64
N ALA A 131 -5.21 -5.76 14.28
CA ALA A 131 -4.52 -4.74 13.51
C ALA A 131 -3.36 -5.36 12.75
N GLY A 132 -3.06 -4.81 11.57
CA GLY A 132 -1.89 -5.24 10.83
C GLY A 132 -0.61 -4.78 11.50
N THR A 133 0.50 -5.40 11.13
CA THR A 133 1.80 -5.04 11.68
C THR A 133 2.41 -3.89 10.88
N PRO A 134 3.21 -3.03 11.51
CA PRO A 134 3.93 -2.02 10.74
C PRO A 134 5.02 -2.67 9.90
N GLY A 135 5.35 -2.05 8.78
CA GLY A 135 6.43 -2.54 7.94
C GLY A 135 7.78 -2.24 8.56
N PRO A 136 8.81 -3.00 8.17
CA PRO A 136 10.17 -2.74 8.64
C PRO A 136 10.75 -1.46 8.01
N SER A 137 11.66 -0.85 8.72
CA SER A 137 12.37 0.31 8.20
C SER A 137 13.65 -0.07 7.48
#